data_24b224f006b9334de17ddcb9205bb3a4
#
_entry.id   24b224f006b9334de17ddcb9205bb3a4
#
_cell.length_a   1.000
_cell.length_b   1.000
_cell.length_c   1.000
_cell.angle_alpha   90.00
_cell.angle_beta   90.00
_cell.angle_gamma   90.00
#
_symmetry.space_group_name_H-M   'P 1'
#
loop_
_entity.id
_entity.type
_entity.pdbx_description
1 polymer ?
#
loop_
_entity_poly.entity_id
_entity_poly.type
_entity_poly.pdbx_seq_one_letter_code
_entity_poly.pdbx_strand_id
1 'polypeptide(L)'
;VYVTGALGDAGLALAVAGGKTTVPTEHHRYVQARLERPEPRIAQGLALRGIASAAIDISDGLAQDLGHILERSGVGVRLDVAYLPLSPALIASLNQDAALTTALTGGDDYELCFTVPPERIAQLETVAAAWDCRCTRIGAITAEPGLRPIRADGSAFFLERLGYDHFG
;
A
#
# COMPACT_ATOMS: atom_id res chain seq x y z
N VAL A 1 -9.37 1.89 -6.57
CA VAL A 1 -8.56 1.24 -5.52
C VAL A 1 -7.89 2.32 -4.70
N TYR A 2 -7.93 2.16 -3.39
CA TYR A 2 -7.42 3.13 -2.42
C TYR A 2 -6.58 2.42 -1.35
N VAL A 3 -5.68 3.17 -0.71
CA VAL A 3 -4.95 2.72 0.47
C VAL A 3 -4.97 3.80 1.55
N THR A 4 -4.84 3.40 2.81
CA THR A 4 -4.61 4.30 3.94
C THR A 4 -3.11 4.51 4.17
N GLY A 5 -2.75 5.59 4.86
CA GLY A 5 -1.41 5.86 5.40
C GLY A 5 -0.29 5.95 4.36
N ALA A 6 0.89 5.46 4.73
CA ALA A 6 2.08 5.32 3.89
C ALA A 6 2.54 3.86 3.88
N LEU A 7 3.13 3.44 2.75
CA LEU A 7 3.48 2.05 2.49
C LEU A 7 4.99 1.84 2.43
N GLY A 8 5.43 0.63 2.82
CA GLY A 8 6.81 0.15 2.72
C GLY A 8 7.70 0.54 3.90
N ASP A 9 7.20 1.28 4.89
CA ASP A 9 8.02 1.73 6.03
C ASP A 9 8.45 0.58 6.95
N ALA A 10 7.58 -0.41 7.15
CA ALA A 10 7.93 -1.61 7.92
C ALA A 10 8.97 -2.46 7.17
N GLY A 11 8.83 -2.63 5.86
CA GLY A 11 9.83 -3.27 5.01
C GLY A 11 11.18 -2.55 5.03
N LEU A 12 11.19 -1.21 5.04
CA LEU A 12 12.40 -0.41 5.23
C LEU A 12 13.05 -0.69 6.59
N ALA A 13 12.24 -0.74 7.67
CA ALA A 13 12.74 -1.06 9.01
C ALA A 13 13.41 -2.42 9.07
N LEU A 14 12.81 -3.45 8.46
CA LEU A 14 13.40 -4.79 8.35
C LEU A 14 14.72 -4.78 7.56
N ALA A 15 14.79 -4.01 6.47
CA ALA A 15 16.03 -3.87 5.70
C ALA A 15 17.15 -3.19 6.50
N VAL A 16 16.81 -2.19 7.31
CA VAL A 16 17.75 -1.53 8.24
C VAL A 16 18.21 -2.49 9.33
N ALA A 17 17.31 -3.20 9.98
CA ALA A 17 17.63 -4.19 11.01
C ALA A 17 18.51 -5.32 10.47
N GLY A 18 18.31 -5.72 9.21
CA GLY A 18 19.13 -6.71 8.50
C GLY A 18 20.44 -6.16 7.92
N GLY A 19 20.78 -4.88 8.15
CA GLY A 19 22.01 -4.25 7.63
C GLY A 19 22.05 -4.08 6.10
N LYS A 20 20.91 -4.17 5.43
CA LYS A 20 20.80 -4.06 3.95
C LYS A 20 20.77 -2.62 3.47
N THR A 21 20.34 -1.70 4.32
CA THR A 21 20.27 -0.27 4.02
C THR A 21 20.41 0.54 5.31
N THR A 22 20.49 1.87 5.17
CA THR A 22 20.50 2.82 6.29
C THR A 22 19.40 3.85 6.08
N VAL A 23 18.97 4.47 7.17
CA VAL A 23 17.98 5.54 7.15
C VAL A 23 18.60 6.77 7.85
N PRO A 24 18.32 8.01 7.40
CA PRO A 24 18.77 9.22 8.08
C PRO A 24 18.33 9.23 9.55
N THR A 25 19.18 9.73 10.45
CA THR A 25 18.99 9.65 11.92
C THR A 25 17.63 10.21 12.36
N GLU A 26 17.17 11.29 11.74
CA GLU A 26 15.89 11.93 12.02
C GLU A 26 14.68 11.03 11.73
N HIS A 27 14.84 10.02 10.89
CA HIS A 27 13.77 9.08 10.51
C HIS A 27 13.82 7.75 11.28
N HIS A 28 14.92 7.44 12.02
CA HIS A 28 15.10 6.16 12.71
C HIS A 28 13.91 5.80 13.59
N ARG A 29 13.51 6.72 14.48
CA ARG A 29 12.41 6.46 15.41
C ARG A 29 11.09 6.20 14.71
N TYR A 30 10.82 6.95 13.64
CA TYR A 30 9.59 6.77 12.85
C TYR A 30 9.56 5.39 12.19
N VAL A 31 10.63 5.04 11.45
CA VAL A 31 10.72 3.77 10.73
C VAL A 31 10.65 2.57 11.68
N GLN A 32 11.38 2.63 12.81
CA GLN A 32 11.32 1.59 13.83
C GLN A 32 9.91 1.42 14.42
N ALA A 33 9.21 2.52 14.69
CA ALA A 33 7.85 2.48 15.23
C ALA A 33 6.86 1.85 14.24
N ARG A 34 7.04 2.05 12.93
CA ARG A 34 6.17 1.45 11.90
C ARG A 34 6.23 -0.08 11.91
N LEU A 35 7.38 -0.68 12.20
CA LEU A 35 7.54 -2.12 12.32
C LEU A 35 7.13 -2.65 13.71
N GLU A 36 7.60 -2.00 14.78
CA GLU A 36 7.42 -2.53 16.14
C GLU A 36 6.03 -2.29 16.72
N ARG A 37 5.34 -1.25 16.27
CA ARG A 37 4.06 -0.80 16.79
C ARG A 37 3.16 -0.29 15.66
N PRO A 38 2.78 -1.16 14.72
CA PRO A 38 1.86 -0.77 13.65
C PRO A 38 0.53 -0.29 14.26
N GLU A 39 -0.05 0.73 13.67
CA GLU A 39 -1.32 1.29 14.09
C GLU A 39 -2.47 0.72 13.26
N PRO A 40 -3.27 -0.20 13.83
CA PRO A 40 -4.35 -0.83 13.07
C PRO A 40 -5.45 0.17 12.72
N ARG A 41 -5.89 0.18 11.46
CA ARG A 41 -6.87 1.14 10.92
C ARG A 41 -8.32 0.74 11.23
N ILE A 42 -8.62 0.45 12.51
CA ILE A 42 -9.95 -0.04 12.94
C ILE A 42 -11.05 1.00 12.69
N ALA A 43 -10.81 2.26 13.05
CA ALA A 43 -11.78 3.32 12.87
C ALA A 43 -12.11 3.55 11.38
N GLN A 44 -11.08 3.52 10.52
CA GLN A 44 -11.21 3.63 9.08
C GLN A 44 -11.96 2.42 8.50
N GLY A 45 -11.62 1.21 8.93
CA GLY A 45 -12.32 -0.01 8.53
C GLY A 45 -13.81 0.00 8.90
N LEU A 46 -14.15 0.47 10.09
CA LEU A 46 -15.55 0.64 10.50
C LEU A 46 -16.28 1.70 9.65
N ALA A 47 -15.62 2.82 9.35
CA ALA A 47 -16.19 3.88 8.51
C ALA A 47 -16.40 3.44 7.04
N LEU A 48 -15.62 2.48 6.56
CA LEU A 48 -15.75 1.93 5.20
C LEU A 48 -16.93 0.97 5.03
N ARG A 49 -17.61 0.56 6.11
CA ARG A 49 -18.77 -0.33 6.01
C ARG A 49 -19.90 0.34 5.22
N GLY A 50 -20.37 -0.37 4.19
CA GLY A 50 -21.38 0.16 3.27
C GLY A 50 -20.85 1.16 2.24
N ILE A 51 -19.54 1.50 2.25
CA ILE A 51 -18.87 2.35 1.26
C ILE A 51 -17.96 1.50 0.36
N ALA A 52 -17.03 0.75 0.95
CA ALA A 52 -16.14 -0.13 0.21
C ALA A 52 -16.90 -1.36 -0.31
N SER A 53 -16.51 -1.84 -1.49
CA SER A 53 -16.98 -3.12 -2.06
C SER A 53 -16.09 -4.30 -1.66
N ALA A 54 -14.81 -4.05 -1.37
CA ALA A 54 -13.87 -5.00 -0.78
C ALA A 54 -12.82 -4.24 0.02
N ALA A 55 -12.27 -4.88 1.05
CA ALA A 55 -11.17 -4.34 1.85
C ALA A 55 -10.33 -5.49 2.42
N ILE A 56 -9.04 -5.25 2.57
CA ILE A 56 -8.05 -6.13 3.18
C ILE A 56 -7.00 -5.27 3.90
N ASP A 57 -6.38 -5.76 4.94
CA ASP A 57 -5.17 -5.17 5.51
C ASP A 57 -3.94 -5.56 4.67
N ILE A 58 -2.90 -4.74 4.74
CA ILE A 58 -1.64 -4.97 4.05
C ILE A 58 -0.67 -5.58 5.05
N SER A 59 -0.57 -6.90 5.05
CA SER A 59 0.30 -7.71 5.93
C SER A 59 1.46 -8.35 5.18
N ASP A 60 1.25 -8.85 3.97
CA ASP A 60 2.24 -9.54 3.16
C ASP A 60 2.79 -8.67 2.03
N GLY A 61 2.22 -7.49 1.86
CA GLY A 61 2.55 -6.49 0.86
C GLY A 61 1.38 -6.15 -0.06
N LEU A 62 1.29 -4.89 -0.46
CA LEU A 62 0.16 -4.38 -1.24
C LEU A 62 -0.12 -5.25 -2.48
N ALA A 63 0.90 -5.66 -3.22
CA ALA A 63 0.71 -6.41 -4.47
C ALA A 63 0.11 -7.80 -4.21
N GLN A 64 0.53 -8.47 -3.14
CA GLN A 64 0.01 -9.77 -2.75
C GLN A 64 -1.40 -9.66 -2.19
N ASP A 65 -1.63 -8.76 -1.23
CA ASP A 65 -2.92 -8.62 -0.55
C ASP A 65 -4.01 -8.11 -1.50
N LEU A 66 -3.69 -7.11 -2.35
CA LEU A 66 -4.59 -6.70 -3.42
C LEU A 66 -4.86 -7.84 -4.39
N GLY A 67 -3.86 -8.69 -4.69
CA GLY A 67 -4.00 -9.90 -5.50
C GLY A 67 -5.12 -10.81 -4.99
N HIS A 68 -5.26 -10.99 -3.67
CA HIS A 68 -6.35 -11.77 -3.07
C HIS A 68 -7.73 -11.18 -3.35
N ILE A 69 -7.88 -9.85 -3.29
CA ILE A 69 -9.14 -9.18 -3.68
C ILE A 69 -9.45 -9.45 -5.16
N LEU A 70 -8.44 -9.30 -6.03
CA LEU A 70 -8.61 -9.45 -7.48
C LEU A 70 -9.00 -10.88 -7.85
N GLU A 71 -8.32 -11.88 -7.32
CA GLU A 71 -8.60 -13.29 -7.56
C GLU A 71 -10.00 -13.67 -7.13
N ARG A 72 -10.39 -13.31 -5.89
CA ARG A 72 -11.73 -13.63 -5.37
C ARG A 72 -12.86 -12.93 -6.10
N SER A 73 -12.57 -11.78 -6.73
CA SER A 73 -13.55 -10.98 -7.45
C SER A 73 -13.55 -11.26 -8.97
N GLY A 74 -12.58 -12.05 -9.47
CA GLY A 74 -12.45 -12.36 -10.91
C GLY A 74 -12.14 -11.14 -11.77
N VAL A 75 -11.40 -10.14 -11.22
CA VAL A 75 -11.10 -8.87 -11.87
C VAL A 75 -9.60 -8.59 -11.91
N GLY A 76 -9.19 -7.51 -12.55
CA GLY A 76 -7.83 -7.02 -12.48
C GLY A 76 -7.76 -5.58 -11.97
N VAL A 77 -6.55 -5.04 -11.93
CA VAL A 77 -6.28 -3.66 -11.54
C VAL A 77 -5.22 -3.04 -12.43
N ARG A 78 -5.44 -1.79 -12.82
CA ARG A 78 -4.40 -0.86 -13.24
C ARG A 78 -3.99 -0.04 -12.02
N LEU A 79 -2.74 -0.22 -11.59
CA LEU A 79 -2.19 0.44 -10.42
C LEU A 79 -1.17 1.49 -10.86
N ASP A 80 -1.41 2.75 -10.54
CA ASP A 80 -0.55 3.87 -10.92
C ASP A 80 0.52 4.06 -9.83
N VAL A 81 1.74 3.54 -10.03
CA VAL A 81 2.80 3.55 -8.99
C VAL A 81 3.24 4.95 -8.57
N ALA A 82 3.01 5.96 -9.42
CA ALA A 82 3.32 7.36 -9.09
C ALA A 82 2.43 7.92 -7.96
N TYR A 83 1.29 7.30 -7.68
CA TYR A 83 0.38 7.71 -6.61
C TYR A 83 0.53 6.91 -5.32
N LEU A 84 1.47 5.95 -5.27
CA LEU A 84 1.73 5.24 -4.02
C LEU A 84 2.17 6.22 -2.93
N PRO A 85 1.54 6.19 -1.74
CA PRO A 85 1.88 7.10 -0.66
C PRO A 85 3.17 6.66 0.03
N LEU A 86 4.30 7.19 -0.42
CA LEU A 86 5.60 6.97 0.19
C LEU A 86 5.85 7.96 1.32
N SER A 87 6.50 7.51 2.40
CA SER A 87 6.95 8.38 3.48
C SER A 87 8.20 9.17 3.10
N PRO A 88 8.47 10.32 3.77
CA PRO A 88 9.75 11.00 3.63
C PRO A 88 10.95 10.11 3.99
N ALA A 89 10.79 9.19 4.95
CA ALA A 89 11.83 8.26 5.35
C ALA A 89 12.18 7.29 4.22
N LEU A 90 11.18 6.71 3.57
CA LEU A 90 11.38 5.79 2.45
C LEU A 90 12.05 6.49 1.26
N ILE A 91 11.59 7.70 0.92
CA ILE A 91 12.14 8.52 -0.18
C ILE A 91 13.60 8.93 0.10
N ALA A 92 13.93 9.26 1.35
CA ALA A 92 15.28 9.67 1.73
C ALA A 92 16.28 8.50 1.79
N SER A 93 15.78 7.26 1.93
CA SER A 93 16.61 6.06 2.16
C SER A 93 16.87 5.23 0.92
N LEU A 94 15.98 5.29 -0.07
CA LEU A 94 16.02 4.43 -1.25
C LEU A 94 15.91 5.25 -2.54
N ASN A 95 16.47 4.73 -3.63
CA ASN A 95 16.14 5.28 -4.94
C ASN A 95 14.67 5.02 -5.29
N GLN A 96 14.15 5.73 -6.28
CA GLN A 96 12.74 5.72 -6.63
C GLN A 96 12.19 4.31 -6.89
N ASP A 97 12.89 3.49 -7.68
CA ASP A 97 12.41 2.15 -8.03
C ASP A 97 12.43 1.22 -6.83
N ALA A 98 13.49 1.29 -6.00
CA ALA A 98 13.56 0.53 -4.77
C ALA A 98 12.47 0.94 -3.76
N ALA A 99 12.20 2.24 -3.63
CA ALA A 99 11.12 2.73 -2.76
C ALA A 99 9.74 2.24 -3.23
N LEU A 100 9.45 2.32 -4.54
CA LEU A 100 8.21 1.81 -5.13
C LEU A 100 8.08 0.28 -4.96
N THR A 101 9.17 -0.46 -5.19
CA THR A 101 9.19 -1.91 -4.97
C THR A 101 8.91 -2.24 -3.51
N THR A 102 9.57 -1.55 -2.57
CA THR A 102 9.35 -1.76 -1.13
C THR A 102 7.90 -1.44 -0.72
N ALA A 103 7.29 -0.37 -1.26
CA ALA A 103 5.90 -0.03 -1.00
C ALA A 103 4.89 -1.04 -1.58
N LEU A 104 5.27 -1.74 -2.67
CA LEU A 104 4.41 -2.74 -3.30
C LEU A 104 4.53 -4.13 -2.67
N THR A 105 5.74 -4.49 -2.20
CA THR A 105 6.06 -5.87 -1.79
C THR A 105 6.49 -6.01 -0.33
N GLY A 106 6.70 -4.90 0.38
CA GLY A 106 7.00 -4.90 1.80
C GLY A 106 5.75 -5.24 2.61
N GLY A 107 5.87 -6.19 3.53
CA GLY A 107 4.81 -6.55 4.47
C GLY A 107 4.85 -5.70 5.74
N ASP A 108 4.00 -6.07 6.70
CA ASP A 108 3.88 -5.49 8.05
C ASP A 108 3.46 -4.01 8.12
N ASP A 109 2.92 -3.44 7.03
CA ASP A 109 2.44 -2.04 7.03
C ASP A 109 1.14 -1.87 7.84
N TYR A 110 0.25 -2.88 7.85
CA TYR A 110 -1.06 -2.89 8.51
C TYR A 110 -1.94 -1.68 8.16
N GLU A 111 -1.73 -1.14 6.95
CA GLU A 111 -2.65 -0.20 6.33
C GLU A 111 -3.80 -0.95 5.65
N LEU A 112 -4.86 -0.26 5.26
CA LEU A 112 -5.96 -0.86 4.50
C LEU A 112 -5.79 -0.64 3.00
N CYS A 113 -6.00 -1.70 2.21
CA CYS A 113 -6.25 -1.64 0.78
C CYS A 113 -7.73 -1.93 0.53
N PHE A 114 -8.42 -1.08 -0.24
CA PHE A 114 -9.85 -1.25 -0.47
C PHE A 114 -10.31 -0.71 -1.82
N THR A 115 -11.47 -1.20 -2.27
CA THR A 115 -12.11 -0.76 -3.51
C THR A 115 -13.42 -0.05 -3.20
N VAL A 116 -13.72 1.01 -3.97
CA VAL A 116 -14.95 1.80 -3.83
C VAL A 116 -15.58 1.98 -5.20
N PRO A 117 -16.87 1.65 -5.36
CA PRO A 117 -17.58 1.87 -6.60
C PRO A 117 -17.77 3.38 -6.86
N PRO A 118 -17.82 3.82 -8.13
CA PRO A 118 -17.83 5.24 -8.51
C PRO A 118 -18.91 6.06 -7.79
N GLU A 119 -20.08 5.50 -7.61
CA GLU A 119 -21.24 6.16 -6.97
C GLU A 119 -21.07 6.44 -5.47
N ARG A 120 -20.05 5.82 -4.83
CA ARG A 120 -19.76 5.99 -3.40
C ARG A 120 -18.51 6.81 -3.12
N ILE A 121 -17.83 7.32 -4.15
CA ILE A 121 -16.58 8.10 -3.99
C ILE A 121 -16.83 9.37 -3.15
N ALA A 122 -17.90 10.12 -3.41
CA ALA A 122 -18.22 11.30 -2.62
C ALA A 122 -18.48 10.98 -1.13
N GLN A 123 -19.05 9.82 -0.84
CA GLN A 123 -19.25 9.36 0.52
C GLN A 123 -17.91 8.99 1.19
N LEU A 124 -17.01 8.31 0.46
CA LEU A 124 -15.65 8.05 0.92
C LEU A 124 -14.92 9.36 1.25
N GLU A 125 -14.92 10.34 0.35
CA GLU A 125 -14.26 11.63 0.56
C GLU A 125 -14.75 12.34 1.82
N THR A 126 -16.07 12.28 2.08
CA THR A 126 -16.67 12.85 3.27
C THR A 126 -16.16 12.19 4.56
N VAL A 127 -16.12 10.86 4.63
CA VAL A 127 -15.66 10.16 5.84
C VAL A 127 -14.14 10.22 5.99
N ALA A 128 -13.40 10.17 4.89
CA ALA A 128 -11.94 10.22 4.89
C ALA A 128 -11.39 11.59 5.32
N ALA A 129 -12.15 12.67 5.14
CA ALA A 129 -11.76 14.00 5.61
C ALA A 129 -11.59 14.10 7.14
N ALA A 130 -12.20 13.17 7.90
CA ALA A 130 -12.09 13.11 9.35
C ALA A 130 -10.99 12.12 9.84
N TRP A 131 -10.28 11.46 8.93
CA TRP A 131 -9.26 10.48 9.30
C TRP A 131 -7.95 11.18 9.69
N ASP A 132 -7.24 10.56 10.60
CA ASP A 132 -5.91 10.95 11.06
C ASP A 132 -4.78 10.45 10.13
N CYS A 133 -5.13 9.70 9.08
CA CYS A 133 -4.23 9.18 8.08
C CYS A 133 -4.67 9.56 6.66
N ARG A 134 -3.75 9.49 5.72
CA ARG A 134 -4.07 9.71 4.29
C ARG A 134 -4.98 8.61 3.76
N CYS A 135 -5.87 8.98 2.85
CA CYS A 135 -6.63 8.08 1.98
C CYS A 135 -6.22 8.39 0.53
N THR A 136 -5.49 7.49 -0.09
CA THR A 136 -4.89 7.74 -1.41
C THR A 136 -5.48 6.81 -2.44
N ARG A 137 -6.01 7.37 -3.54
CA ARG A 137 -6.38 6.58 -4.72
C ARG A 137 -5.13 6.19 -5.49
N ILE A 138 -4.92 4.87 -5.69
CA ILE A 138 -3.72 4.32 -6.31
C ILE A 138 -4.00 3.61 -7.64
N GLY A 139 -5.27 3.46 -8.05
CA GLY A 139 -5.58 2.77 -9.29
C GLY A 139 -7.06 2.56 -9.53
N ALA A 140 -7.37 1.75 -10.53
CA ALA A 140 -8.73 1.41 -10.93
C ALA A 140 -8.85 -0.09 -11.25
N ILE A 141 -9.98 -0.68 -10.86
CA ILE A 141 -10.34 -2.06 -11.22
C ILE A 141 -10.58 -2.13 -12.73
N THR A 142 -10.19 -3.25 -13.32
CA THR A 142 -10.37 -3.57 -14.73
C THR A 142 -11.06 -4.93 -14.88
N ALA A 143 -11.80 -5.12 -15.98
CA ALA A 143 -12.46 -6.40 -16.27
C ALA A 143 -11.44 -7.51 -16.57
N GLU A 144 -10.32 -7.17 -17.20
CA GLU A 144 -9.24 -8.11 -17.51
C GLU A 144 -8.47 -8.47 -16.25
N PRO A 145 -8.39 -9.75 -15.85
CA PRO A 145 -7.71 -10.19 -14.63
C PRO A 145 -6.22 -9.83 -14.61
N GLY A 146 -5.67 -9.65 -13.39
CA GLY A 146 -4.26 -9.44 -13.12
C GLY A 146 -3.93 -8.05 -12.57
N LEU A 147 -2.77 -7.99 -11.92
CA LEU A 147 -2.20 -6.78 -11.35
C LEU A 147 -1.26 -6.15 -12.39
N ARG A 148 -1.54 -4.91 -12.79
CA ARG A 148 -0.79 -4.14 -13.79
C ARG A 148 -0.29 -2.83 -13.19
N PRO A 149 0.90 -2.83 -12.54
CA PRO A 149 1.52 -1.60 -12.09
C PRO A 149 2.07 -0.83 -13.30
N ILE A 150 1.75 0.45 -13.38
CA ILE A 150 2.20 1.34 -14.46
C ILE A 150 2.84 2.61 -13.90
N ARG A 151 3.85 3.11 -14.61
CA ARG A 151 4.51 4.39 -14.35
C ARG A 151 3.69 5.56 -14.90
N ALA A 152 4.06 6.78 -14.50
CA ALA A 152 3.39 8.01 -14.99
C ALA A 152 3.46 8.19 -16.51
N ASP A 153 4.48 7.65 -17.16
CA ASP A 153 4.65 7.67 -18.63
C ASP A 153 3.86 6.56 -19.34
N GLY A 154 3.11 5.73 -18.58
CA GLY A 154 2.34 4.62 -19.12
C GLY A 154 3.13 3.31 -19.30
N SER A 155 4.43 3.30 -19.06
CA SER A 155 5.23 2.08 -19.12
C SER A 155 4.92 1.13 -17.95
N ALA A 156 5.10 -0.18 -18.16
CA ALA A 156 4.92 -1.15 -17.10
C ALA A 156 6.01 -1.02 -16.02
N PHE A 157 5.60 -1.13 -14.76
CA PHE A 157 6.51 -1.31 -13.64
C PHE A 157 6.56 -2.79 -13.28
N PHE A 158 7.72 -3.41 -13.48
CA PHE A 158 7.88 -4.85 -13.28
C PHE A 158 8.26 -5.16 -11.83
N LEU A 159 7.58 -6.15 -11.23
CA LEU A 159 7.88 -6.70 -9.92
C LEU A 159 8.49 -8.10 -10.12
N GLU A 160 9.63 -8.36 -9.49
CA GLU A 160 10.24 -9.68 -9.48
C GLU A 160 9.47 -10.64 -8.56
N ARG A 161 8.85 -10.11 -7.49
CA ARG A 161 8.01 -10.83 -6.53
C ARG A 161 6.79 -9.99 -6.19
N LEU A 162 5.68 -10.62 -5.80
CA LEU A 162 4.44 -9.93 -5.45
C LEU A 162 4.34 -9.57 -3.96
N GLY A 163 5.13 -10.26 -3.09
CA GLY A 163 5.08 -10.03 -1.65
C GLY A 163 6.08 -10.89 -0.89
N TYR A 164 5.93 -10.93 0.44
CA TYR A 164 6.76 -11.74 1.34
C TYR A 164 6.30 -13.19 1.31
N ASP A 165 7.23 -14.12 1.11
CA ASP A 165 6.97 -15.56 1.17
C ASP A 165 7.49 -16.12 2.51
N HIS A 166 6.56 -16.60 3.36
CA HIS A 166 6.86 -17.20 4.65
C HIS A 166 7.49 -18.60 4.55
N PHE A 167 7.42 -19.24 3.39
CA PHE A 167 7.79 -20.64 3.18
C PHE A 167 8.81 -20.87 2.05
N GLY A 168 9.36 -19.79 1.50
CA GLY A 168 10.36 -19.83 0.40
C GLY A 168 11.81 -20.01 0.86
#